data_17f36bed1fc0807e8324ec0217a48c53
#
_entry.id   17f36bed1fc0807e8324ec0217a48c53
#
_cell.length_a   1.000
_cell.length_b   1.000
_cell.length_c   1.000
_cell.angle_alpha   90.00
_cell.angle_beta   90.00
_cell.angle_gamma   90.00
#
_symmetry.space_group_name_H-M   'P 1'
#
loop_
_entity.id
_entity.type
_entity.pdbx_description
1 polymer ?
#
loop_
_entity_poly.entity_id
_entity_poly.type
_entity_poly.pdbx_seq_one_letter_code
_entity_poly.pdbx_strand_id
1 'polypeptide(L)'
;MPKPKELPNIEIIKNRLYWSSGKKPPTSTSDAYFFSVDDELVHDPFNDDFGPLNLAQVHKYIRELVRLLVDPEYKCMKLYHYCSDDYDKMANGAFLMGCFMMQVLKMKSERVWKIFEAYQHVIIPYRDASYGDCNFPCTL
;
A
#
# COMPACT_ATOMS: atom_id res chain seq x y z
N MET A 1 -16.13 -15.19 2.28
CA MET A 1 -16.24 -13.87 1.63
C MET A 1 -15.92 -14.00 0.14
N PRO A 2 -16.67 -13.38 -0.73
CA PRO A 2 -16.25 -13.32 -2.12
C PRO A 2 -14.90 -12.62 -2.20
N LYS A 3 -13.95 -13.21 -2.95
CA LYS A 3 -12.65 -12.55 -3.22
C LYS A 3 -12.92 -11.22 -3.90
N PRO A 4 -12.20 -10.14 -3.51
CA PRO A 4 -12.35 -8.87 -4.17
C PRO A 4 -12.08 -9.02 -5.66
N LYS A 5 -12.87 -8.35 -6.48
CA LYS A 5 -12.51 -8.11 -7.89
C LYS A 5 -11.17 -7.39 -7.88
N GLU A 6 -10.33 -7.68 -8.87
CA GLU A 6 -9.09 -6.93 -9.06
C GLU A 6 -9.37 -5.44 -8.89
N LEU A 7 -8.62 -4.80 -7.99
CA LEU A 7 -8.75 -3.37 -7.81
C LEU A 7 -8.22 -2.65 -9.05
N PRO A 8 -8.91 -1.61 -9.53
CA PRO A 8 -8.35 -0.77 -10.58
C PRO A 8 -7.06 -0.09 -10.07
N ASN A 9 -6.18 0.26 -10.98
CA ASN A 9 -5.01 1.03 -10.65
C ASN A 9 -5.41 2.41 -10.12
N ILE A 10 -5.03 2.72 -8.88
CA ILE A 10 -5.30 4.01 -8.26
C ILE A 10 -4.13 4.95 -8.59
N GLU A 11 -4.41 6.03 -9.29
CA GLU A 11 -3.40 7.03 -9.61
C GLU A 11 -3.08 7.89 -8.37
N ILE A 12 -1.81 7.91 -7.99
CA ILE A 12 -1.29 8.67 -6.84
C ILE A 12 -0.59 9.96 -7.30
N ILE A 13 0.31 9.83 -8.26
CA ILE A 13 0.93 10.97 -8.96
C ILE A 13 0.53 10.85 -10.42
N LYS A 14 -0.04 11.91 -10.95
CA LYS A 14 -0.58 11.93 -12.32
C LYS A 14 0.43 11.41 -13.34
N ASN A 15 0.02 10.39 -14.08
CA ASN A 15 0.81 9.74 -15.12
C ASN A 15 2.16 9.16 -14.66
N ARG A 16 2.39 8.98 -13.35
CA ARG A 16 3.70 8.58 -12.84
C ARG A 16 3.68 7.48 -11.79
N LEU A 17 2.83 7.58 -10.77
CA LEU A 17 2.80 6.64 -9.65
C LEU A 17 1.39 6.13 -9.42
N TYR A 18 1.28 4.81 -9.28
CA TYR A 18 0.03 4.10 -9.09
C TYR A 18 0.15 3.09 -7.94
N TRP A 19 -0.97 2.83 -7.28
CA TRP A 19 -1.14 1.72 -6.35
C TRP A 19 -2.10 0.72 -6.98
N SER A 20 -1.72 -0.56 -7.00
CA SER A 20 -2.52 -1.62 -7.61
C SER A 20 -2.51 -2.89 -6.78
N SER A 21 -3.51 -3.72 -6.97
CA SER A 21 -3.62 -5.04 -6.35
C SER A 21 -4.20 -6.06 -7.32
N GLY A 22 -3.84 -7.32 -7.14
CA GLY A 22 -4.34 -8.41 -7.97
C GLY A 22 -3.84 -9.78 -7.53
N LYS A 23 -4.30 -10.82 -8.21
CA LYS A 23 -3.95 -12.21 -7.89
C LYS A 23 -2.53 -12.59 -8.28
N LYS A 24 -2.03 -11.96 -9.33
CA LYS A 24 -0.69 -12.24 -9.87
C LYS A 24 0.03 -10.93 -10.16
N PRO A 25 1.32 -10.84 -9.81
CA PRO A 25 2.09 -9.65 -10.13
C PRO A 25 2.19 -9.49 -11.66
N PRO A 26 1.89 -8.30 -12.18
CA PRO A 26 2.11 -8.01 -13.59
C PRO A 26 3.60 -8.03 -13.92
N THR A 27 3.91 -8.31 -15.18
CA THR A 27 5.28 -8.24 -15.68
C THR A 27 5.63 -6.79 -16.03
N SER A 28 6.77 -6.30 -15.55
CA SER A 28 7.29 -4.99 -15.94
C SER A 28 7.60 -4.95 -17.43
N THR A 29 7.37 -3.80 -18.04
CA THR A 29 7.62 -3.52 -19.45
C THR A 29 8.57 -2.33 -19.60
N SER A 30 8.86 -1.91 -20.84
CA SER A 30 9.65 -0.69 -21.06
C SER A 30 8.99 0.59 -20.54
N ASP A 31 7.66 0.59 -20.40
CA ASP A 31 6.87 1.78 -20.04
C ASP A 31 6.30 1.73 -18.62
N ALA A 32 6.34 0.56 -17.98
CA ALA A 32 5.76 0.34 -16.66
C ALA A 32 6.63 -0.57 -15.81
N TYR A 33 6.97 -0.10 -14.62
CA TYR A 33 7.70 -0.85 -13.62
C TYR A 33 6.79 -1.18 -12.42
N PHE A 34 6.64 -2.48 -12.15
CA PHE A 34 5.87 -2.99 -11.03
C PHE A 34 6.81 -3.44 -9.92
N PHE A 35 6.61 -2.94 -8.72
CA PHE A 35 7.34 -3.37 -7.54
C PHE A 35 6.37 -3.75 -6.41
N SER A 36 6.80 -4.68 -5.58
CA SER A 36 6.05 -5.13 -4.40
C SER A 36 6.98 -5.15 -3.19
N VAL A 37 6.42 -4.88 -2.03
CA VAL A 37 7.11 -4.98 -0.74
C VAL A 37 6.44 -6.02 0.18
N ASP A 38 5.51 -6.79 -0.33
CA ASP A 38 4.71 -7.75 0.42
C ASP A 38 5.55 -8.75 1.22
N ASP A 39 6.68 -9.20 0.64
CA ASP A 39 7.57 -10.19 1.25
C ASP A 39 8.74 -9.56 2.01
N GLU A 40 9.01 -8.28 1.80
CA GLU A 40 10.12 -7.57 2.45
C GLU A 40 9.70 -6.82 3.70
N LEU A 41 8.54 -6.16 3.64
CA LEU A 41 8.01 -5.36 4.73
C LEU A 41 6.83 -6.11 5.35
N VAL A 42 7.15 -6.97 6.31
CA VAL A 42 6.19 -7.84 6.97
C VAL A 42 6.03 -7.41 8.42
N HIS A 43 4.78 -7.39 8.88
CA HIS A 43 4.47 -7.16 10.29
C HIS A 43 4.82 -8.42 11.09
N ASP A 44 5.45 -8.22 12.25
CA ASP A 44 5.71 -9.27 13.23
C ASP A 44 4.55 -9.30 14.24
N PRO A 45 3.60 -10.23 14.13
CA PRO A 45 2.38 -10.20 14.92
C PRO A 45 2.62 -10.59 16.37
N PHE A 46 1.93 -9.92 17.27
CA PHE A 46 1.86 -10.33 18.67
C PHE A 46 0.86 -11.49 18.86
N ASN A 47 -0.26 -11.44 18.13
CA ASN A 47 -1.29 -12.47 18.11
C ASN A 47 -1.87 -12.58 16.69
N ASP A 48 -3.09 -12.13 16.48
CA ASP A 48 -3.75 -12.10 15.15
C ASP A 48 -3.71 -10.71 14.48
N ASP A 49 -2.98 -9.78 15.07
CA ASP A 49 -2.74 -8.48 14.49
C ASP A 49 -1.86 -8.62 13.23
N PHE A 50 -2.18 -7.88 12.17
CA PHE A 50 -1.47 -7.94 10.90
C PHE A 50 -0.78 -6.62 10.48
N GLY A 51 -0.80 -5.64 11.34
CA GLY A 51 -0.25 -4.31 11.11
C GLY A 51 -0.80 -3.29 12.10
N PRO A 52 -0.61 -2.01 11.84
CA PRO A 52 0.19 -1.48 10.73
C PRO A 52 1.69 -1.76 10.86
N LEU A 53 2.42 -1.57 9.76
CA LEU A 53 3.87 -1.70 9.76
C LEU A 53 4.52 -0.63 10.64
N ASN A 54 5.67 -0.93 11.22
CA ASN A 54 6.34 -0.02 12.13
C ASN A 54 7.02 1.16 11.40
N LEU A 55 7.44 2.16 12.16
CA LEU A 55 8.02 3.39 11.61
C LEU A 55 9.30 3.14 10.80
N ALA A 56 10.12 2.18 11.18
CA ALA A 56 11.33 1.83 10.43
C ALA A 56 11.00 1.27 9.05
N GLN A 57 9.96 0.43 8.95
CA GLN A 57 9.47 -0.13 7.69
C GLN A 57 8.84 0.97 6.81
N VAL A 58 8.08 1.89 7.39
CA VAL A 58 7.55 3.07 6.68
C VAL A 58 8.70 3.90 6.11
N HIS A 59 9.72 4.17 6.90
CA HIS A 59 10.89 4.93 6.45
C HIS A 59 11.63 4.24 5.29
N LYS A 60 11.85 2.93 5.41
CA LYS A 60 12.46 2.12 4.35
C LYS A 60 11.64 2.20 3.05
N TYR A 61 10.33 2.03 3.14
CA TYR A 61 9.43 2.14 1.99
C TYR A 61 9.52 3.51 1.30
N ILE A 62 9.42 4.58 2.07
CA ILE A 62 9.47 5.95 1.53
C ILE A 62 10.81 6.21 0.84
N ARG A 63 11.92 5.80 1.44
CA ARG A 63 13.24 5.94 0.82
C ARG A 63 13.36 5.22 -0.52
N GLU A 64 12.91 3.98 -0.58
CA GLU A 64 12.96 3.19 -1.81
C GLU A 64 12.04 3.78 -2.89
N LEU A 65 10.85 4.22 -2.54
CA LEU A 65 9.93 4.84 -3.49
C LEU A 65 10.47 6.17 -4.03
N VAL A 66 11.04 7.01 -3.16
CA VAL A 66 11.68 8.26 -3.60
C VAL A 66 12.88 7.95 -4.51
N ARG A 67 13.68 6.95 -4.18
CA ARG A 67 14.79 6.51 -5.03
C ARG A 67 14.32 6.13 -6.43
N LEU A 68 13.27 5.33 -6.55
CA LEU A 68 12.67 4.95 -7.83
C LEU A 68 12.14 6.16 -8.61
N LEU A 69 11.52 7.11 -7.92
CA LEU A 69 10.94 8.29 -8.56
C LEU A 69 12.00 9.24 -9.16
N VAL A 70 13.19 9.31 -8.56
CA VAL A 70 14.28 10.21 -9.01
C VAL A 70 15.33 9.51 -9.86
N ASP A 71 15.32 8.19 -9.95
CA ASP A 71 16.28 7.42 -10.72
C ASP A 71 16.08 7.67 -12.23
N PRO A 72 17.13 8.08 -12.95
CA PRO A 72 17.06 8.30 -14.40
C PRO A 72 16.60 7.09 -15.19
N GLU A 73 16.90 5.86 -14.73
CA GLU A 73 16.47 4.62 -15.37
C GLU A 73 14.95 4.51 -15.49
N TYR A 74 14.23 4.99 -14.47
CA TYR A 74 12.76 4.93 -14.42
C TYR A 74 12.07 6.23 -14.82
N LYS A 75 12.81 7.22 -15.29
CA LYS A 75 12.30 8.58 -15.55
C LYS A 75 11.08 8.63 -16.48
N CYS A 76 11.08 7.79 -17.52
CA CYS A 76 10.01 7.74 -18.52
C CYS A 76 8.98 6.64 -18.26
N MET A 77 9.10 5.92 -17.16
CA MET A 77 8.24 4.80 -16.80
C MET A 77 7.14 5.22 -15.83
N LYS A 78 5.99 4.57 -15.92
CA LYS A 78 4.98 4.57 -14.86
C LYS A 78 5.39 3.57 -13.79
N LEU A 79 5.33 3.99 -12.53
CA LEU A 79 5.66 3.15 -11.38
C LEU A 79 4.38 2.64 -10.73
N TYR A 80 4.33 1.35 -10.45
CA TYR A 80 3.19 0.70 -9.81
C TYR A 80 3.65 0.01 -8.53
N HIS A 81 3.16 0.47 -7.40
CA HIS A 81 3.21 -0.33 -6.17
C HIS A 81 2.12 -1.39 -6.27
N TYR A 82 2.52 -2.62 -6.46
CA TYR A 82 1.64 -3.78 -6.54
C TYR A 82 1.62 -4.51 -5.21
N CYS A 83 0.45 -4.85 -4.71
CA CYS A 83 0.28 -5.80 -3.61
C CYS A 83 -0.65 -6.94 -4.01
N SER A 84 -0.50 -8.10 -3.38
CA SER A 84 -1.40 -9.23 -3.60
C SER A 84 -2.83 -8.89 -3.14
N ASP A 85 -3.81 -9.65 -3.62
CA ASP A 85 -5.22 -9.49 -3.25
C ASP A 85 -5.56 -10.04 -1.85
N ASP A 86 -4.54 -10.30 -1.04
CA ASP A 86 -4.67 -10.63 0.37
C ASP A 86 -5.05 -9.36 1.16
N TYR A 87 -6.09 -9.44 1.96
CA TYR A 87 -6.59 -8.28 2.74
C TYR A 87 -5.51 -7.63 3.61
N ASP A 88 -4.66 -8.45 4.26
CA ASP A 88 -3.57 -7.96 5.11
C ASP A 88 -2.56 -7.16 4.28
N LYS A 89 -2.20 -7.67 3.11
CA LYS A 89 -1.24 -7.02 2.20
C LYS A 89 -1.83 -5.75 1.59
N MET A 90 -3.11 -5.77 1.24
CA MET A 90 -3.79 -4.57 0.72
C MET A 90 -3.86 -3.47 1.77
N ALA A 91 -4.21 -3.79 3.01
CA ALA A 91 -4.25 -2.80 4.11
C ALA A 91 -2.86 -2.21 4.38
N ASN A 92 -1.84 -3.05 4.49
CA ASN A 92 -0.45 -2.62 4.71
C ASN A 92 0.10 -1.82 3.52
N GLY A 93 -0.19 -2.23 2.30
CA GLY A 93 0.22 -1.50 1.09
C GLY A 93 -0.44 -0.13 0.97
N ALA A 94 -1.72 -0.03 1.27
CA ALA A 94 -2.44 1.25 1.31
C ALA A 94 -1.90 2.17 2.42
N PHE A 95 -1.62 1.62 3.58
CA PHE A 95 -1.00 2.35 4.70
C PHE A 95 0.36 2.95 4.31
N LEU A 96 1.24 2.15 3.71
CA LEU A 96 2.56 2.61 3.25
C LEU A 96 2.44 3.73 2.21
N MET A 97 1.56 3.57 1.23
CA MET A 97 1.32 4.59 0.21
C MET A 97 0.71 5.86 0.83
N GLY A 98 -0.20 5.71 1.80
CA GLY A 98 -0.75 6.83 2.57
C GLY A 98 0.32 7.61 3.31
N CYS A 99 1.24 6.92 3.98
CA CYS A 99 2.38 7.54 4.65
C CYS A 99 3.28 8.32 3.67
N PHE A 100 3.56 7.74 2.50
CA PHE A 100 4.30 8.44 1.44
C PHE A 100 3.59 9.72 1.00
N MET A 101 2.29 9.66 0.74
CA MET A 101 1.51 10.82 0.33
C MET A 101 1.53 11.95 1.37
N MET A 102 1.45 11.59 2.65
CA MET A 102 1.51 12.58 3.74
C MET A 102 2.92 13.15 3.94
N GLN A 103 3.95 12.29 3.93
CA GLN A 103 5.33 12.69 4.23
C GLN A 103 6.02 13.39 3.06
N VAL A 104 5.83 12.91 1.86
CA VAL A 104 6.54 13.39 0.66
C VAL A 104 5.69 14.36 -0.15
N LEU A 105 4.44 14.01 -0.43
CA LEU A 105 3.53 14.86 -1.19
C LEU A 105 2.83 15.92 -0.33
N LYS A 106 3.06 15.91 0.98
CA LYS A 106 2.50 16.88 1.95
C LYS A 106 0.97 16.97 1.92
N MET A 107 0.32 15.85 1.63
CA MET A 107 -1.14 15.76 1.63
C MET A 107 -1.66 15.64 3.07
N LYS A 108 -2.85 16.20 3.31
CA LYS A 108 -3.56 16.02 4.58
C LYS A 108 -4.21 14.63 4.64
N SER A 109 -4.34 14.08 5.85
CA SER A 109 -4.90 12.74 6.08
C SER A 109 -6.29 12.55 5.45
N GLU A 110 -7.16 13.56 5.54
CA GLU A 110 -8.50 13.51 4.97
C GLU A 110 -8.48 13.37 3.44
N ARG A 111 -7.51 13.99 2.76
CA ARG A 111 -7.35 13.86 1.31
C ARG A 111 -6.80 12.49 0.94
N VAL A 112 -5.85 11.97 1.71
CA VAL A 112 -5.31 10.61 1.54
C VAL A 112 -6.42 9.59 1.70
N TRP A 113 -7.23 9.70 2.76
CA TRP A 113 -8.36 8.82 2.98
C TRP A 113 -9.34 8.81 1.81
N LYS A 114 -9.69 9.95 1.26
CA LYS A 114 -10.61 10.04 0.12
C LYS A 114 -10.14 9.26 -1.12
N ILE A 115 -8.84 9.10 -1.30
CA ILE A 115 -8.29 8.30 -2.40
C ILE A 115 -8.61 6.81 -2.22
N PHE A 116 -8.60 6.32 -0.97
CA PHE A 116 -8.86 4.91 -0.65
C PHE A 116 -10.29 4.62 -0.21
N GLU A 117 -11.09 5.63 0.09
CA GLU A 117 -12.45 5.48 0.65
C GLU A 117 -13.36 4.58 -0.19
N ALA A 118 -13.28 4.67 -1.51
CA ALA A 118 -14.04 3.82 -2.42
C ALA A 118 -13.71 2.32 -2.28
N TYR A 119 -12.58 1.99 -1.69
CA TYR A 119 -12.07 0.64 -1.51
C TYR A 119 -12.08 0.16 -0.06
N GLN A 120 -12.74 0.88 0.83
CA GLN A 120 -12.82 0.53 2.27
C GLN A 120 -13.39 -0.88 2.53
N HIS A 121 -14.14 -1.43 1.59
CA HIS A 121 -14.69 -2.79 1.68
C HIS A 121 -13.62 -3.89 1.52
N VAL A 122 -12.45 -3.55 0.99
CA VAL A 122 -11.31 -4.46 0.80
C VAL A 122 -10.06 -4.02 1.58
N ILE A 123 -9.96 -2.74 1.92
CA ILE A 123 -8.92 -2.21 2.82
C ILE A 123 -9.48 -2.28 4.24
N ILE A 124 -9.34 -3.44 4.85
CA ILE A 124 -9.93 -3.73 6.16
C ILE A 124 -9.23 -2.94 7.30
N PRO A 125 -9.96 -2.61 8.37
CA PRO A 125 -9.35 -1.98 9.53
C PRO A 125 -8.36 -2.92 10.23
N TYR A 126 -7.33 -2.34 10.81
CA TYR A 126 -6.41 -3.07 11.67
C TYR A 126 -7.11 -3.51 12.96
N ARG A 127 -6.86 -4.74 13.37
CA ARG A 127 -7.34 -5.24 14.65
C ARG A 127 -6.29 -4.99 15.74
N ASP A 128 -6.77 -4.93 17.00
CA ASP A 128 -5.88 -4.91 18.14
C ASP A 128 -5.16 -6.27 18.32
N ALA A 129 -4.12 -6.29 19.15
CA ALA A 129 -3.31 -7.47 19.42
C ALA A 129 -3.89 -8.37 20.54
N SER A 130 -5.14 -8.15 20.95
CA SER A 130 -5.81 -8.96 21.96
C SER A 130 -6.22 -10.32 21.44
N TYR A 131 -6.38 -11.29 22.34
CA TYR A 131 -6.94 -12.59 22.02
C TYR A 131 -8.46 -12.48 21.82
N GLY A 132 -8.99 -13.26 20.87
CA GLY A 132 -10.42 -13.28 20.58
C GLY A 132 -10.87 -12.17 19.65
N ASP A 133 -12.10 -11.71 19.84
CA ASP A 133 -12.70 -10.69 18.97
C ASP A 133 -12.02 -9.32 19.13
N CYS A 134 -11.86 -8.63 18.02
CA CYS A 134 -11.31 -7.28 18.02
C CYS A 134 -12.31 -6.28 18.61
N ASN A 135 -11.89 -5.57 19.66
CA ASN A 135 -12.72 -4.55 20.32
C ASN A 135 -12.39 -3.13 19.85
N PHE A 136 -11.21 -2.90 19.30
CA PHE A 136 -10.71 -1.59 18.92
C PHE A 136 -10.16 -1.59 17.47
N PRO A 137 -11.04 -1.65 16.45
CA PRO A 137 -10.59 -1.56 15.07
C PRO A 137 -10.04 -0.19 14.73
N CYS A 138 -8.92 -0.14 14.01
CA CYS A 138 -8.30 1.10 13.54
C CYS A 138 -8.34 1.16 12.01
N THR A 139 -9.03 2.15 11.47
CA THR A 139 -9.04 2.42 10.02
C THR A 139 -7.79 3.18 9.58
N LEU A 140 -7.54 3.19 8.27
CA LEU A 140 -6.52 4.01 7.64
C LEU A 140 -6.65 5.48 8.00
#